data_c1645079f6ce568441ca2a981e7773f7
#
_entry.id   c1645079f6ce568441ca2a981e7773f7
#
_cell.length_a   1.000
_cell.length_b   1.000
_cell.length_c   1.000
_cell.angle_alpha   90.00
_cell.angle_beta   90.00
_cell.angle_gamma   90.00
#
_symmetry.space_group_name_H-M   'P 1'
#
loop_
_entity.id
_entity.type
_entity.pdbx_description
1 polymer ?
#
loop_
_entity_poly.entity_id
_entity_poly.type
_entity_poly.pdbx_seq_one_letter_code
_entity_poly.pdbx_strand_id
1 'polypeptide(L)'
;MFALETIELLLFTALGLVLGSAANVLIVRLPAWLDKTYADECARNDAADTHPVTHPLPPASGPSGARSQGPHCLHTLTAIELLPLLSYCWQRGRCRHCRSVISCLYPLIECASAAWFALCWLHFQSQPALAAMWGLWGLVLLCMACIDGRSFWLPDVLTLPFLAAGLLLSMLGHGPTDGLSAGIGALVGWGTLTAVGYIFYRLTGRMGFGGGDAKLLAGLGAWLGWQLLPWVLMGAALGGVVFGLWQRGSAHVKPVARNVPDGAIPFGPFLALAAAVLAVHVWP
;
A
#
# COMPACT_ATOMS: atom_id res chain seq x y z
N MET A 1 34.29 6.67 -12.86
CA MET A 1 33.24 7.34 -12.09
C MET A 1 31.88 7.12 -12.75
N PHE A 2 31.59 7.63 -13.96
CA PHE A 2 30.31 7.47 -14.66
C PHE A 2 29.83 6.02 -14.84
N ALA A 3 30.73 5.06 -15.11
CA ALA A 3 30.32 3.65 -15.28
C ALA A 3 29.83 3.00 -13.99
N LEU A 4 30.41 3.38 -12.85
CA LEU A 4 29.99 2.87 -11.53
C LEU A 4 28.62 3.40 -11.13
N GLU A 5 28.39 4.70 -11.27
CA GLU A 5 27.10 5.36 -11.00
C GLU A 5 25.98 4.78 -11.86
N THR A 6 26.28 4.47 -13.14
CA THR A 6 25.30 3.83 -14.04
C THR A 6 24.95 2.42 -13.60
N ILE A 7 25.95 1.64 -13.14
CA ILE A 7 25.72 0.27 -12.63
C ILE A 7 24.85 0.31 -11.37
N GLU A 8 25.14 1.21 -10.44
CA GLU A 8 24.40 1.35 -9.20
C GLU A 8 22.94 1.78 -9.45
N LEU A 9 22.71 2.73 -10.36
CA LEU A 9 21.36 3.11 -10.80
C LEU A 9 20.60 1.91 -11.38
N LEU A 10 21.26 1.11 -12.23
CA LEU A 10 20.65 -0.10 -12.79
C LEU A 10 20.33 -1.12 -11.71
N LEU A 11 21.20 -1.29 -10.70
CA LEU A 11 20.97 -2.20 -9.58
C LEU A 11 19.76 -1.75 -8.72
N PHE A 12 19.67 -0.45 -8.39
CA PHE A 12 18.52 0.07 -7.64
C PHE A 12 17.21 -0.03 -8.44
N THR A 13 17.27 0.25 -9.73
CA THR A 13 16.10 0.08 -10.62
C THR A 13 15.67 -1.38 -10.70
N ALA A 14 16.60 -2.31 -10.85
CA ALA A 14 16.33 -3.74 -10.85
C ALA A 14 15.78 -4.23 -9.49
N LEU A 15 16.34 -3.73 -8.38
CA LEU A 15 15.83 -3.99 -7.05
C LEU A 15 14.35 -3.54 -6.92
N GLY A 16 14.04 -2.32 -7.40
CA GLY A 16 12.67 -1.81 -7.44
C GLY A 16 11.73 -2.69 -8.26
N LEU A 17 12.19 -3.21 -9.42
CA LEU A 17 11.40 -4.15 -10.23
C LEU A 17 11.09 -5.45 -9.47
N VAL A 18 12.10 -6.06 -8.86
CA VAL A 18 11.95 -7.33 -8.11
C VAL A 18 11.03 -7.14 -6.91
N LEU A 19 11.23 -6.08 -6.14
CA LEU A 19 10.40 -5.76 -4.98
C LEU A 19 8.98 -5.37 -5.39
N GLY A 20 8.79 -4.68 -6.52
CA GLY A 20 7.48 -4.39 -7.10
C GLY A 20 6.73 -5.65 -7.50
N SER A 21 7.42 -6.65 -8.06
CA SER A 21 6.83 -7.95 -8.37
C SER A 21 6.43 -8.71 -7.09
N ALA A 22 7.25 -8.68 -6.05
CA ALA A 22 6.88 -9.22 -4.73
C ALA A 22 5.69 -8.47 -4.10
N ALA A 23 5.66 -7.14 -4.25
CA ALA A 23 4.54 -6.30 -3.79
C ALA A 23 3.21 -6.69 -4.46
N ASN A 24 3.22 -7.05 -5.74
CA ASN A 24 2.03 -7.55 -6.43
C ASN A 24 1.42 -8.78 -5.74
N VAL A 25 2.28 -9.71 -5.28
CA VAL A 25 1.83 -10.90 -4.53
C VAL A 25 1.20 -10.48 -3.20
N LEU A 26 1.83 -9.55 -2.48
CA LEU A 26 1.34 -9.03 -1.21
C LEU A 26 -0.01 -8.32 -1.38
N ILE A 27 -0.13 -7.42 -2.36
CA ILE A 27 -1.34 -6.64 -2.65
C ILE A 27 -2.55 -7.55 -2.93
N VAL A 28 -2.33 -8.69 -3.61
CA VAL A 28 -3.43 -9.61 -3.96
C VAL A 28 -3.75 -10.57 -2.82
N ARG A 29 -2.73 -11.10 -2.14
CA ARG A 29 -2.92 -12.21 -1.18
C ARG A 29 -3.20 -11.74 0.24
N LEU A 30 -2.61 -10.62 0.66
CA LEU A 30 -2.74 -10.17 2.05
C LEU A 30 -4.19 -9.88 2.43
N PRO A 31 -5.00 -9.13 1.66
CA PRO A 31 -6.41 -8.90 1.99
C PRO A 31 -7.19 -10.20 2.08
N ALA A 32 -7.06 -11.08 1.08
CA ALA A 32 -7.78 -12.35 1.04
C ALA A 32 -7.42 -13.30 2.20
N TRP A 33 -6.16 -13.29 2.63
CA TRP A 33 -5.71 -14.06 3.77
C TRP A 33 -6.26 -13.50 5.09
N LEU A 34 -6.25 -12.18 5.25
CA LEU A 34 -6.78 -11.52 6.44
C LEU A 34 -8.30 -11.72 6.56
N ASP A 35 -9.05 -11.54 5.46
CA ASP A 35 -10.51 -11.77 5.43
C ASP A 35 -10.84 -13.20 5.89
N LYS A 36 -10.07 -14.19 5.41
CA LYS A 36 -10.23 -15.58 5.84
C LYS A 36 -9.92 -15.77 7.32
N THR A 37 -8.83 -15.16 7.81
CA THR A 37 -8.44 -15.26 9.23
C THR A 37 -9.51 -14.67 10.15
N TYR A 38 -10.04 -13.49 9.81
CA TYR A 38 -11.13 -12.86 10.55
C TYR A 38 -12.42 -13.69 10.52
N ALA A 39 -12.77 -14.26 9.37
CA ALA A 39 -13.94 -15.14 9.27
C ALA A 39 -13.79 -16.40 10.13
N ASP A 40 -12.59 -17.01 10.15
CA ASP A 40 -12.28 -18.18 10.98
C ASP A 40 -12.30 -17.84 12.48
N GLU A 41 -11.86 -16.64 12.87
CA GLU A 41 -11.93 -16.14 14.26
C GLU A 41 -13.37 -15.89 14.71
N CYS A 42 -14.20 -15.24 13.89
CA CYS A 42 -15.61 -15.04 14.16
C CYS A 42 -16.33 -16.39 14.33
N ALA A 43 -16.11 -17.34 13.43
CA ALA A 43 -16.72 -18.66 13.50
C ALA A 43 -16.30 -19.44 14.76
N ARG A 44 -15.05 -19.26 15.24
CA ARG A 44 -14.61 -19.87 16.51
C ARG A 44 -15.29 -19.25 17.73
N ASN A 45 -15.44 -17.92 17.74
CA ASN A 45 -16.11 -17.23 18.85
C ASN A 45 -17.59 -17.59 18.92
N ASP A 46 -18.29 -17.65 17.78
CA ASP A 46 -19.68 -18.08 17.71
C ASP A 46 -19.85 -19.58 18.17
N ALA A 47 -18.87 -20.42 17.81
CA ALA A 47 -18.87 -21.83 18.25
C ALA A 47 -18.53 -22.00 19.74
N ALA A 48 -17.75 -21.08 20.33
CA ALA A 48 -17.45 -21.11 21.76
C ALA A 48 -18.69 -20.78 22.63
N ASP A 49 -19.61 -19.94 22.09
CA ASP A 49 -20.86 -19.60 22.76
C ASP A 49 -21.96 -20.68 22.62
N THR A 50 -21.83 -21.64 21.68
CA THR A 50 -22.89 -22.60 21.32
C THR A 50 -22.54 -24.09 21.46
N HIS A 51 -21.67 -24.54 22.35
CA HIS A 51 -21.16 -25.94 22.54
C HIS A 51 -19.92 -26.31 21.71
N PRO A 52 -19.01 -27.15 22.28
CA PRO A 52 -17.75 -27.52 21.62
C PRO A 52 -17.99 -28.42 20.41
N VAL A 53 -17.89 -27.84 19.23
CA VAL A 53 -17.87 -28.64 17.98
C VAL A 53 -16.46 -29.18 17.78
N THR A 54 -16.32 -30.48 17.90
CA THR A 54 -15.06 -31.25 17.81
C THR A 54 -14.58 -31.46 16.36
N HIS A 55 -14.74 -30.50 15.46
CA HIS A 55 -14.14 -30.60 14.13
C HIS A 55 -12.84 -29.79 14.09
N PRO A 56 -11.67 -30.42 13.87
CA PRO A 56 -10.44 -29.71 13.63
C PRO A 56 -10.58 -28.91 12.33
N LEU A 57 -10.58 -27.58 12.45
CA LEU A 57 -10.46 -26.70 11.29
C LEU A 57 -9.09 -26.97 10.64
N PRO A 58 -9.03 -27.05 9.29
CA PRO A 58 -7.75 -27.22 8.61
C PRO A 58 -6.83 -26.04 8.96
N PRO A 59 -5.53 -26.29 9.17
CA PRO A 59 -4.58 -25.25 9.54
C PRO A 59 -4.61 -24.14 8.48
N ALA A 60 -4.76 -22.89 8.93
CA ALA A 60 -4.69 -21.73 8.07
C ALA A 60 -3.30 -21.70 7.40
N SER A 61 -3.22 -22.10 6.15
CA SER A 61 -2.00 -21.94 5.36
C SER A 61 -1.75 -20.45 5.20
N GLY A 62 -0.75 -19.91 5.90
CA GLY A 62 -0.34 -18.51 5.81
C GLY A 62 -0.01 -18.09 4.38
N PRO A 63 0.20 -16.79 4.11
CA PRO A 63 0.44 -16.25 2.78
C PRO A 63 1.71 -16.82 2.10
N SER A 64 2.58 -17.51 2.86
CA SER A 64 3.87 -18.02 2.41
C SER A 64 3.87 -19.46 1.89
N GLY A 65 2.76 -20.21 2.00
CA GLY A 65 2.73 -21.67 1.71
C GLY A 65 2.34 -22.07 0.28
N ALA A 66 1.74 -21.19 -0.51
CA ALA A 66 1.30 -21.55 -1.87
C ALA A 66 2.20 -20.89 -2.93
N ARG A 67 2.72 -21.70 -3.87
CA ARG A 67 3.41 -21.21 -5.07
C ARG A 67 2.53 -20.20 -5.80
N SER A 68 3.15 -19.23 -6.48
CA SER A 68 2.42 -18.27 -7.32
C SER A 68 1.61 -19.00 -8.37
N GLN A 69 0.32 -18.71 -8.45
CA GLN A 69 -0.64 -19.37 -9.36
C GLN A 69 -1.29 -18.32 -10.26
N GLY A 70 -1.61 -18.72 -11.47
CA GLY A 70 -2.37 -17.87 -12.39
C GLY A 70 -3.77 -17.55 -11.83
N PRO A 71 -4.24 -16.29 -11.93
CA PRO A 71 -5.47 -15.84 -11.28
C PRO A 71 -6.74 -16.55 -11.76
N HIS A 72 -6.72 -17.16 -12.92
CA HIS A 72 -7.89 -17.84 -13.51
C HIS A 72 -7.73 -19.37 -13.62
N CYS A 73 -6.52 -19.86 -13.93
CA CYS A 73 -6.29 -21.29 -14.16
C CYS A 73 -5.67 -22.02 -12.99
N LEU A 74 -5.29 -21.31 -11.92
CA LEU A 74 -4.63 -21.86 -10.73
C LEU A 74 -3.34 -22.66 -11.02
N HIS A 75 -2.82 -22.57 -12.25
CA HIS A 75 -1.55 -23.19 -12.62
C HIS A 75 -0.39 -22.54 -11.88
N THR A 76 0.53 -23.34 -11.37
CA THR A 76 1.71 -22.84 -10.65
C THR A 76 2.67 -22.15 -11.61
N LEU A 77 3.00 -20.89 -11.34
CA LEU A 77 3.88 -20.10 -12.17
C LEU A 77 5.33 -20.54 -11.99
N THR A 78 6.06 -20.63 -13.11
CA THR A 78 7.50 -20.90 -13.13
C THR A 78 8.30 -19.62 -12.80
N ALA A 79 9.60 -19.78 -12.44
CA ALA A 79 10.47 -18.65 -12.15
C ALA A 79 10.56 -17.64 -13.32
N ILE A 80 10.51 -18.13 -14.57
CA ILE A 80 10.54 -17.28 -15.79
C ILE A 80 9.26 -16.45 -15.91
N GLU A 81 8.11 -17.00 -15.53
CA GLU A 81 6.82 -16.32 -15.53
C GLU A 81 6.70 -15.28 -14.40
N LEU A 82 7.62 -15.32 -13.43
CA LEU A 82 7.71 -14.36 -12.32
C LEU A 82 8.71 -13.23 -12.61
N LEU A 83 9.43 -13.25 -13.76
CA LEU A 83 10.34 -12.16 -14.13
C LEU A 83 9.55 -10.87 -14.35
N PRO A 84 9.88 -9.79 -13.59
CA PRO A 84 9.14 -8.53 -13.70
C PRO A 84 9.19 -7.98 -15.13
N LEU A 85 8.10 -7.41 -15.59
CA LEU A 85 7.88 -6.83 -16.92
C LEU A 85 8.13 -7.80 -18.08
N LEU A 86 9.24 -8.56 -18.05
CA LEU A 86 9.64 -9.45 -19.13
C LEU A 86 8.61 -10.55 -19.37
N SER A 87 8.08 -11.15 -18.31
CA SER A 87 7.06 -12.19 -18.43
C SER A 87 5.78 -11.64 -19.04
N TYR A 88 5.34 -10.43 -18.63
CA TYR A 88 4.16 -9.77 -19.16
C TYR A 88 4.32 -9.42 -20.64
N CYS A 89 5.46 -8.84 -21.03
CA CYS A 89 5.76 -8.48 -22.42
C CYS A 89 5.84 -9.73 -23.31
N TRP A 90 6.54 -10.78 -22.85
CA TRP A 90 6.67 -12.03 -23.60
C TRP A 90 5.33 -12.72 -23.80
N GLN A 91 4.50 -12.73 -22.77
CA GLN A 91 3.17 -13.33 -22.82
C GLN A 91 2.12 -12.39 -23.48
N ARG A 92 2.52 -11.19 -23.93
CA ARG A 92 1.64 -10.17 -24.54
C ARG A 92 0.40 -9.90 -23.69
N GLY A 93 0.58 -9.83 -22.37
CA GLY A 93 -0.50 -9.59 -21.43
C GLY A 93 -1.54 -10.70 -21.30
N ARG A 94 -1.23 -11.92 -21.73
CA ARG A 94 -2.13 -13.09 -21.66
C ARG A 94 -1.47 -14.28 -21.00
N CYS A 95 -2.20 -14.98 -20.17
CA CYS A 95 -1.71 -16.20 -19.52
C CYS A 95 -1.28 -17.25 -20.56
N ARG A 96 -0.11 -17.85 -20.38
CA ARG A 96 0.43 -18.87 -21.30
C ARG A 96 -0.41 -20.15 -21.34
N HIS A 97 -1.11 -20.47 -20.25
CA HIS A 97 -1.88 -21.71 -20.13
C HIS A 97 -3.35 -21.55 -20.55
N CYS A 98 -4.05 -20.52 -20.02
CA CYS A 98 -5.49 -20.35 -20.28
C CYS A 98 -5.81 -19.16 -21.21
N ARG A 99 -4.80 -18.40 -21.64
CA ARG A 99 -4.92 -17.21 -22.51
C ARG A 99 -5.80 -16.09 -21.95
N SER A 100 -6.22 -16.17 -20.68
CA SER A 100 -6.91 -15.07 -20.02
C SER A 100 -6.04 -13.82 -19.97
N VAL A 101 -6.67 -12.64 -20.01
CA VAL A 101 -5.98 -11.34 -19.96
C VAL A 101 -5.39 -11.14 -18.56
N ILE A 102 -4.10 -10.79 -18.49
CA ILE A 102 -3.41 -10.40 -17.25
C ILE A 102 -3.61 -8.89 -17.07
N SER A 103 -4.02 -8.47 -15.88
CA SER A 103 -4.23 -7.04 -15.58
C SER A 103 -2.95 -6.22 -15.80
N CYS A 104 -3.08 -5.08 -16.46
CA CYS A 104 -1.98 -4.12 -16.66
C CYS A 104 -1.51 -3.47 -15.34
N LEU A 105 -2.25 -3.63 -14.25
CA LEU A 105 -1.82 -3.16 -12.93
C LEU A 105 -0.55 -3.85 -12.43
N TYR A 106 -0.33 -5.13 -12.81
CA TYR A 106 0.90 -5.84 -12.42
C TYR A 106 2.17 -5.14 -12.95
N PRO A 107 2.35 -4.97 -14.27
CA PRO A 107 3.52 -4.27 -14.78
C PRO A 107 3.55 -2.79 -14.37
N LEU A 108 2.40 -2.15 -14.16
CA LEU A 108 2.34 -0.76 -13.70
C LEU A 108 2.96 -0.61 -12.29
N ILE A 109 2.65 -1.50 -11.36
CA ILE A 109 3.20 -1.51 -10.00
C ILE A 109 4.71 -1.78 -10.05
N GLU A 110 5.17 -2.70 -10.90
CA GLU A 110 6.58 -2.99 -11.10
C GLU A 110 7.33 -1.77 -11.66
N CYS A 111 6.79 -1.10 -12.69
CA CYS A 111 7.35 0.12 -13.23
C CYS A 111 7.37 1.28 -12.21
N ALA A 112 6.28 1.46 -11.47
CA ALA A 112 6.19 2.51 -10.45
C ALA A 112 7.22 2.30 -9.33
N SER A 113 7.37 1.06 -8.86
CA SER A 113 8.38 0.70 -7.88
C SER A 113 9.80 0.92 -8.41
N ALA A 114 10.09 0.48 -9.64
CA ALA A 114 11.40 0.68 -10.28
C ALA A 114 11.73 2.17 -10.43
N ALA A 115 10.77 2.96 -10.92
CA ALA A 115 10.94 4.40 -11.08
C ALA A 115 11.19 5.10 -9.74
N TRP A 116 10.47 4.69 -8.68
CA TRP A 116 10.65 5.23 -7.34
C TRP A 116 12.06 4.91 -6.79
N PHE A 117 12.52 3.65 -6.90
CA PHE A 117 13.86 3.27 -6.46
C PHE A 117 14.96 3.98 -7.27
N ALA A 118 14.77 4.14 -8.57
CA ALA A 118 15.68 4.91 -9.43
C ALA A 118 15.75 6.38 -8.99
N LEU A 119 14.58 6.99 -8.70
CA LEU A 119 14.50 8.37 -8.21
C LEU A 119 15.20 8.54 -6.86
N CYS A 120 15.00 7.62 -5.91
CA CYS A 120 15.69 7.61 -4.63
C CYS A 120 17.21 7.51 -4.83
N TRP A 121 17.68 6.62 -5.72
CA TRP A 121 19.10 6.51 -6.02
C TRP A 121 19.66 7.81 -6.62
N LEU A 122 18.99 8.40 -7.60
CA LEU A 122 19.43 9.64 -8.24
C LEU A 122 19.51 10.82 -7.25
N HIS A 123 18.67 10.83 -6.22
CA HIS A 123 18.69 11.86 -5.20
C HIS A 123 19.79 11.61 -4.14
N PHE A 124 19.94 10.36 -3.68
CA PHE A 124 20.84 9.99 -2.58
C PHE A 124 22.10 9.25 -3.06
N GLN A 125 22.67 9.59 -4.22
CA GLN A 125 23.77 8.87 -4.90
C GLN A 125 24.95 8.48 -4.00
N SER A 126 25.31 9.32 -3.03
CA SER A 126 26.39 9.04 -2.07
C SER A 126 25.96 8.30 -0.81
N GLN A 127 24.66 8.01 -0.65
CA GLN A 127 24.09 7.46 0.58
C GLN A 127 23.13 6.30 0.27
N PRO A 128 23.66 5.12 -0.12
CA PRO A 128 22.83 4.00 -0.57
C PRO A 128 21.85 3.51 0.51
N ALA A 129 22.18 3.65 1.78
CA ALA A 129 21.29 3.30 2.88
C ALA A 129 20.03 4.19 2.93
N LEU A 130 20.19 5.52 2.71
CA LEU A 130 19.06 6.43 2.60
C LEU A 130 18.23 6.16 1.34
N ALA A 131 18.88 5.93 0.21
CA ALA A 131 18.19 5.56 -1.02
C ALA A 131 17.35 4.29 -0.85
N ALA A 132 17.87 3.27 -0.16
CA ALA A 132 17.15 2.04 0.13
C ALA A 132 16.01 2.27 1.13
N MET A 133 16.23 3.05 2.19
CA MET A 133 15.20 3.38 3.18
C MET A 133 14.00 4.08 2.53
N TRP A 134 14.24 5.12 1.74
CA TRP A 134 13.20 5.84 1.04
C TRP A 134 12.57 5.01 -0.10
N GLY A 135 13.35 4.16 -0.75
CA GLY A 135 12.85 3.17 -1.70
C GLY A 135 11.82 2.25 -1.07
N LEU A 136 12.13 1.67 0.09
CA LEU A 136 11.23 0.81 0.86
C LEU A 136 10.01 1.57 1.40
N TRP A 137 10.21 2.81 1.87
CA TRP A 137 9.12 3.68 2.31
C TRP A 137 8.08 3.87 1.20
N GLY A 138 8.48 4.25 -0.01
CA GLY A 138 7.57 4.42 -1.13
C GLY A 138 6.93 3.12 -1.61
N LEU A 139 7.67 2.00 -1.55
CA LEU A 139 7.11 0.68 -1.87
C LEU A 139 5.98 0.29 -0.91
N VAL A 140 6.15 0.52 0.40
CA VAL A 140 5.10 0.25 1.40
C VAL A 140 3.89 1.14 1.16
N LEU A 141 4.09 2.43 0.86
CA LEU A 141 3.00 3.33 0.47
C LEU A 141 2.28 2.86 -0.79
N LEU A 142 3.02 2.41 -1.80
CA LEU A 142 2.45 1.86 -3.04
C LEU A 142 1.59 0.62 -2.74
N CYS A 143 2.08 -0.29 -1.88
CA CYS A 143 1.30 -1.45 -1.44
C CYS A 143 0.01 -1.02 -0.75
N MET A 144 0.09 -0.12 0.23
CA MET A 144 -1.08 0.37 0.98
C MET A 144 -2.08 1.06 0.05
N ALA A 145 -1.61 1.92 -0.86
CA ALA A 145 -2.45 2.59 -1.86
C ALA A 145 -3.17 1.60 -2.78
N CYS A 146 -2.46 0.56 -3.25
CA CYS A 146 -3.06 -0.45 -4.12
C CYS A 146 -4.06 -1.36 -3.38
N ILE A 147 -3.82 -1.68 -2.11
CA ILE A 147 -4.74 -2.46 -1.29
C ILE A 147 -5.98 -1.64 -1.01
N ASP A 148 -5.85 -0.39 -0.55
CA ASP A 148 -6.99 0.48 -0.27
C ASP A 148 -7.82 0.75 -1.52
N GLY A 149 -7.18 1.01 -2.66
CA GLY A 149 -7.85 1.21 -3.94
C GLY A 149 -8.69 0.01 -4.42
N ARG A 150 -8.44 -1.20 -3.88
CA ARG A 150 -9.16 -2.43 -4.25
C ARG A 150 -10.17 -2.88 -3.21
N SER A 151 -9.80 -2.78 -1.93
CA SER A 151 -10.57 -3.34 -0.82
C SER A 151 -11.22 -2.28 0.07
N PHE A 152 -10.87 -0.99 -0.12
CA PHE A 152 -11.30 0.11 0.76
C PHE A 152 -10.95 -0.14 2.23
N TRP A 153 -9.85 -0.86 2.44
CA TRP A 153 -9.38 -1.24 3.77
C TRP A 153 -7.85 -1.28 3.82
N LEU A 154 -7.29 -0.70 4.87
CA LEU A 154 -5.86 -0.65 5.13
C LEU A 154 -5.51 -1.62 6.27
N PRO A 155 -4.72 -2.68 5.99
CA PRO A 155 -4.35 -3.66 7.00
C PRO A 155 -3.43 -3.09 8.07
N ASP A 156 -3.73 -3.37 9.34
CA ASP A 156 -2.89 -2.97 10.48
C ASP A 156 -1.48 -3.57 10.42
N VAL A 157 -1.35 -4.74 9.80
CA VAL A 157 -0.05 -5.42 9.55
C VAL A 157 0.91 -4.56 8.71
N LEU A 158 0.41 -3.62 7.91
CA LEU A 158 1.24 -2.68 7.15
C LEU A 158 1.30 -1.30 7.81
N THR A 159 0.17 -0.78 8.29
CA THR A 159 0.10 0.58 8.82
C THR A 159 0.83 0.74 10.14
N LEU A 160 0.71 -0.24 11.06
CA LEU A 160 1.37 -0.15 12.37
C LEU A 160 2.90 -0.30 12.30
N PRO A 161 3.48 -1.27 11.57
CA PRO A 161 4.93 -1.30 11.39
C PRO A 161 5.48 -0.08 10.66
N PHE A 162 4.73 0.48 9.68
CA PHE A 162 5.10 1.70 8.99
C PHE A 162 5.17 2.90 9.94
N LEU A 163 4.18 3.07 10.80
CA LEU A 163 4.15 4.08 11.86
C LEU A 163 5.31 3.87 12.85
N ALA A 164 5.49 2.64 13.34
CA ALA A 164 6.53 2.32 14.31
C ALA A 164 7.93 2.56 13.75
N ALA A 165 8.18 2.22 12.48
CA ALA A 165 9.45 2.47 11.81
C ALA A 165 9.76 3.98 11.72
N GLY A 166 8.77 4.80 11.36
CA GLY A 166 8.93 6.26 11.32
C GLY A 166 9.29 6.84 12.67
N LEU A 167 8.58 6.46 13.73
CA LEU A 167 8.86 6.90 15.10
C LEU A 167 10.24 6.44 15.57
N LEU A 168 10.57 5.16 15.40
CA LEU A 168 11.82 4.58 15.86
C LEU A 168 13.02 5.23 15.16
N LEU A 169 13.00 5.35 13.85
CA LEU A 169 14.10 5.95 13.09
C LEU A 169 14.29 7.42 13.45
N SER A 170 13.21 8.18 13.63
CA SER A 170 13.28 9.58 14.05
C SER A 170 13.80 9.74 15.48
N MET A 171 13.42 8.85 16.42
CA MET A 171 13.95 8.83 17.79
C MET A 171 15.44 8.48 17.84
N LEU A 172 15.91 7.62 16.93
CA LEU A 172 17.32 7.23 16.82
C LEU A 172 18.18 8.26 16.05
N GLY A 173 17.60 9.34 15.56
CA GLY A 173 18.28 10.35 14.76
C GLY A 173 18.67 9.89 13.34
N HIS A 174 18.04 8.80 12.86
CA HIS A 174 18.22 8.27 11.50
C HIS A 174 16.99 8.55 10.61
N GLY A 175 15.94 9.14 11.17
CA GLY A 175 14.73 9.51 10.46
C GLY A 175 14.85 10.86 9.73
N PRO A 176 13.90 11.16 8.82
CA PRO A 176 13.86 12.42 8.08
C PRO A 176 13.44 13.62 8.95
N THR A 177 12.91 13.38 10.14
CA THR A 177 12.50 14.42 11.12
C THR A 177 13.00 14.07 12.51
N ASP A 178 13.00 15.04 13.41
CA ASP A 178 13.35 14.80 14.82
C ASP A 178 12.26 14.01 15.56
N GLY A 179 12.64 13.29 16.61
CA GLY A 179 11.73 12.40 17.35
C GLY A 179 10.51 13.11 17.95
N LEU A 180 10.64 14.38 18.34
CA LEU A 180 9.52 15.17 18.87
C LEU A 180 8.52 15.51 17.77
N SER A 181 8.99 16.00 16.62
CA SER A 181 8.15 16.29 15.47
C SER A 181 7.47 15.02 14.92
N ALA A 182 8.16 13.89 14.93
CA ALA A 182 7.60 12.59 14.57
C ALA A 182 6.45 12.18 15.52
N GLY A 183 6.66 12.30 16.83
CA GLY A 183 5.64 11.99 17.83
C GLY A 183 4.41 12.90 17.72
N ILE A 184 4.62 14.22 17.63
CA ILE A 184 3.54 15.19 17.41
C ILE A 184 2.83 14.89 16.09
N GLY A 185 3.58 14.61 15.01
CA GLY A 185 3.06 14.27 13.69
C GLY A 185 2.16 13.03 13.71
N ALA A 186 2.56 11.99 14.41
CA ALA A 186 1.76 10.79 14.58
C ALA A 186 0.44 11.08 15.32
N LEU A 187 0.50 11.81 16.42
CA LEU A 187 -0.68 12.17 17.22
C LEU A 187 -1.63 13.09 16.44
N VAL A 188 -1.10 14.13 15.82
CA VAL A 188 -1.89 15.09 15.02
C VAL A 188 -2.51 14.40 13.80
N GLY A 189 -1.73 13.54 13.11
CA GLY A 189 -2.23 12.81 11.95
C GLY A 189 -3.39 11.88 12.32
N TRP A 190 -3.23 11.06 13.35
CA TRP A 190 -4.31 10.20 13.84
C TRP A 190 -5.51 11.00 14.33
N GLY A 191 -5.26 12.02 15.16
CA GLY A 191 -6.30 12.83 15.79
C GLY A 191 -7.12 13.63 14.78
N THR A 192 -6.49 14.19 13.75
CA THR A 192 -7.18 15.00 12.75
C THR A 192 -8.23 14.20 11.98
N LEU A 193 -7.86 13.07 11.36
CA LEU A 193 -8.83 12.26 10.61
C LEU A 193 -9.86 11.59 11.53
N THR A 194 -9.46 11.18 12.73
CA THR A 194 -10.42 10.64 13.72
C THR A 194 -11.44 11.71 14.14
N ALA A 195 -10.99 12.94 14.42
CA ALA A 195 -11.89 14.03 14.80
C ALA A 195 -12.82 14.43 13.63
N VAL A 196 -12.28 14.58 12.42
CA VAL A 196 -13.08 14.87 11.22
C VAL A 196 -14.11 13.78 10.96
N GLY A 197 -13.70 12.50 11.02
CA GLY A 197 -14.60 11.35 10.87
C GLY A 197 -15.70 11.31 11.92
N TYR A 198 -15.36 11.58 13.19
CA TYR A 198 -16.32 11.65 14.28
C TYR A 198 -17.33 12.81 14.11
N ILE A 199 -16.84 14.02 13.77
CA ILE A 199 -17.73 15.18 13.51
C ILE A 199 -18.66 14.87 12.34
N PHE A 200 -18.12 14.34 11.24
CA PHE A 200 -18.92 13.95 10.07
C PHE A 200 -20.01 12.92 10.44
N TYR A 201 -19.64 11.90 11.21
CA TYR A 201 -20.60 10.91 11.72
C TYR A 201 -21.70 11.55 12.57
N ARG A 202 -21.34 12.47 13.48
CA ARG A 202 -22.32 13.18 14.33
C ARG A 202 -23.28 14.05 13.52
N LEU A 203 -22.82 14.63 12.41
CA LEU A 203 -23.64 15.51 11.57
C LEU A 203 -24.51 14.76 10.56
N THR A 204 -24.01 13.64 10.02
CA THR A 204 -24.66 12.96 8.90
C THR A 204 -25.23 11.57 9.24
N GLY A 205 -24.84 10.98 10.37
CA GLY A 205 -25.12 9.59 10.73
C GLY A 205 -24.39 8.56 9.86
N ARG A 206 -23.45 8.97 9.00
CA ARG A 206 -22.72 8.10 8.08
C ARG A 206 -21.23 8.09 8.41
N MET A 207 -20.59 6.94 8.24
CA MET A 207 -19.12 6.85 8.33
C MET A 207 -18.49 7.56 7.13
N GLY A 208 -17.65 8.57 7.38
CA GLY A 208 -17.00 9.35 6.32
C GLY A 208 -15.62 8.84 5.94
N PHE A 209 -14.84 8.38 6.93
CA PHE A 209 -13.47 7.90 6.75
C PHE A 209 -13.26 6.56 7.44
N GLY A 210 -12.41 5.72 6.87
CA GLY A 210 -11.96 4.47 7.46
C GLY A 210 -10.95 4.72 8.60
N GLY A 211 -10.99 3.88 9.65
CA GLY A 211 -9.96 3.94 10.71
C GLY A 211 -8.53 3.71 10.21
N GLY A 212 -8.40 3.03 9.06
CA GLY A 212 -7.12 2.81 8.38
C GLY A 212 -6.46 4.08 7.88
N ASP A 213 -7.24 5.03 7.32
CA ASP A 213 -6.75 6.31 6.82
C ASP A 213 -6.13 7.15 7.94
N ALA A 214 -6.74 7.13 9.13
CA ALA A 214 -6.21 7.84 10.31
C ALA A 214 -4.85 7.23 10.75
N LYS A 215 -4.72 5.90 10.72
CA LYS A 215 -3.45 5.21 11.02
C LYS A 215 -2.39 5.48 9.96
N LEU A 216 -2.77 5.51 8.67
CA LEU A 216 -1.86 5.88 7.60
C LEU A 216 -1.37 7.31 7.76
N LEU A 217 -2.27 8.27 8.03
CA LEU A 217 -1.88 9.66 8.25
C LEU A 217 -1.00 9.84 9.49
N ALA A 218 -1.23 9.06 10.55
CA ALA A 218 -0.34 8.99 11.71
C ALA A 218 1.06 8.50 11.31
N GLY A 219 1.13 7.44 10.50
CA GLY A 219 2.39 6.96 9.94
C GLY A 219 3.11 8.01 9.11
N LEU A 220 2.39 8.68 8.21
CA LEU A 220 2.96 9.79 7.41
C LEU A 220 3.47 10.93 8.29
N GLY A 221 2.76 11.26 9.39
CA GLY A 221 3.20 12.24 10.37
C GLY A 221 4.46 11.83 11.12
N ALA A 222 4.62 10.54 11.42
CA ALA A 222 5.82 10.00 12.04
C ALA A 222 7.05 10.08 11.12
N TRP A 223 6.87 9.95 9.81
CA TRP A 223 7.94 10.06 8.82
C TRP A 223 8.24 11.49 8.40
N LEU A 224 7.22 12.30 8.15
CA LEU A 224 7.36 13.61 7.52
C LEU A 224 7.30 14.79 8.52
N GLY A 225 6.93 14.51 9.77
CA GLY A 225 6.65 15.54 10.78
C GLY A 225 5.26 16.16 10.63
N TRP A 226 4.83 16.85 11.68
CA TRP A 226 3.48 17.46 11.73
C TRP A 226 3.31 18.64 10.77
N GLN A 227 4.40 19.31 10.40
CA GLN A 227 4.39 20.52 9.54
C GLN A 227 3.91 20.21 8.12
N LEU A 228 4.14 19.00 7.63
CA LEU A 228 3.76 18.60 6.27
C LEU A 228 2.35 18.01 6.19
N LEU A 229 1.75 17.60 7.31
CA LEU A 229 0.42 16.97 7.31
C LEU A 229 -0.68 17.83 6.67
N PRO A 230 -0.75 19.17 6.88
CA PRO A 230 -1.75 19.99 6.18
C PRO A 230 -1.63 19.93 4.65
N TRP A 231 -0.39 19.88 4.14
CA TRP A 231 -0.13 19.80 2.70
C TRP A 231 -0.45 18.41 2.14
N VAL A 232 -0.16 17.35 2.90
CA VAL A 232 -0.56 15.97 2.56
C VAL A 232 -2.08 15.87 2.47
N LEU A 233 -2.79 16.39 3.48
CA LEU A 233 -4.26 16.37 3.50
C LEU A 233 -4.85 17.21 2.36
N MET A 234 -4.30 18.38 2.10
CA MET A 234 -4.75 19.23 0.99
C MET A 234 -4.56 18.53 -0.35
N GLY A 235 -3.38 17.97 -0.61
CA GLY A 235 -3.10 17.22 -1.83
C GLY A 235 -4.01 16.01 -1.99
N ALA A 236 -4.23 15.25 -0.91
CA ALA A 236 -5.12 14.10 -0.91
C ALA A 236 -6.59 14.49 -1.16
N ALA A 237 -7.06 15.57 -0.54
CA ALA A 237 -8.42 16.09 -0.74
C ALA A 237 -8.63 16.55 -2.18
N LEU A 238 -7.68 17.33 -2.74
CA LEU A 238 -7.74 17.76 -4.14
C LEU A 238 -7.75 16.57 -5.10
N GLY A 239 -6.86 15.59 -4.90
CA GLY A 239 -6.83 14.37 -5.70
C GLY A 239 -8.15 13.59 -5.63
N GLY A 240 -8.70 13.43 -4.43
CA GLY A 240 -9.99 12.80 -4.21
C GLY A 240 -11.15 13.52 -4.90
N VAL A 241 -11.18 14.86 -4.84
CA VAL A 241 -12.20 15.68 -5.54
C VAL A 241 -12.08 15.51 -7.06
N VAL A 242 -10.87 15.64 -7.62
CA VAL A 242 -10.63 15.47 -9.06
C VAL A 242 -11.07 14.08 -9.52
N PHE A 243 -10.70 13.04 -8.77
CA PHE A 243 -11.11 11.66 -9.08
C PHE A 243 -12.63 11.48 -8.99
N GLY A 244 -13.28 12.04 -7.96
CA GLY A 244 -14.73 11.98 -7.79
C GLY A 244 -15.50 12.68 -8.90
N LEU A 245 -15.01 13.83 -9.38
CA LEU A 245 -15.58 14.55 -10.53
C LEU A 245 -15.41 13.73 -11.82
N TRP A 246 -14.24 13.15 -12.02
CA TRP A 246 -13.98 12.27 -13.17
C TRP A 246 -14.88 11.03 -13.17
N GLN A 247 -15.07 10.40 -12.00
CA GLN A 247 -15.93 9.23 -11.84
C GLN A 247 -17.40 9.55 -12.16
N ARG A 248 -17.89 10.72 -11.77
CA ARG A 248 -19.27 11.18 -12.11
C ARG A 248 -19.46 11.39 -13.60
N GLY A 249 -18.43 11.83 -14.32
CA GLY A 249 -18.46 11.97 -15.79
C GLY A 249 -18.36 10.66 -16.55
N SER A 250 -17.87 9.61 -15.91
CA SER A 250 -17.60 8.30 -16.52
C SER A 250 -18.63 7.28 -16.05
N ALA A 251 -19.75 7.16 -16.75
CA ALA A 251 -20.93 6.33 -16.39
C ALA A 251 -20.65 4.81 -16.22
N HIS A 252 -19.39 4.35 -16.27
CA HIS A 252 -19.03 2.93 -16.36
C HIS A 252 -18.10 2.39 -15.27
N VAL A 253 -17.66 3.21 -14.32
CA VAL A 253 -16.74 2.72 -13.25
C VAL A 253 -17.57 2.20 -12.08
N LYS A 254 -17.90 0.92 -12.10
CA LYS A 254 -18.47 0.23 -10.93
C LYS A 254 -17.36 -0.10 -9.93
N PRO A 255 -17.58 0.11 -8.62
CA PRO A 255 -16.61 -0.32 -7.60
C PRO A 255 -16.39 -1.83 -7.69
N VAL A 256 -15.13 -2.26 -7.61
CA VAL A 256 -14.74 -3.67 -7.70
C VAL A 256 -15.12 -4.44 -6.42
N ALA A 257 -15.27 -3.75 -5.29
CA ALA A 257 -15.58 -4.35 -4.01
C ALA A 257 -17.10 -4.50 -3.80
N ARG A 258 -17.53 -5.69 -3.39
CA ARG A 258 -18.96 -6.09 -3.29
C ARG A 258 -19.81 -5.34 -2.26
N ASN A 259 -19.21 -4.68 -1.25
CA ASN A 259 -19.92 -4.06 -0.13
C ASN A 259 -19.61 -2.57 0.06
N VAL A 260 -19.22 -1.88 -1.00
CA VAL A 260 -18.86 -0.46 -0.95
C VAL A 260 -20.05 0.38 -1.42
N PRO A 261 -20.43 1.45 -0.68
CA PRO A 261 -21.49 2.35 -1.12
C PRO A 261 -21.19 2.96 -2.48
N ASP A 262 -22.23 3.15 -3.31
CA ASP A 262 -22.08 3.82 -4.61
C ASP A 262 -21.46 5.22 -4.41
N GLY A 263 -20.40 5.50 -5.15
CA GLY A 263 -19.69 6.77 -5.08
C GLY A 263 -18.62 6.87 -3.98
N ALA A 264 -18.30 5.78 -3.26
CA ALA A 264 -17.17 5.78 -2.33
C ALA A 264 -15.84 5.92 -3.09
N ILE A 265 -14.95 6.73 -2.52
CA ILE A 265 -13.61 7.00 -3.07
C ILE A 265 -12.60 6.49 -2.05
N PRO A 266 -11.64 5.61 -2.43
CA PRO A 266 -10.57 5.19 -1.54
C PRO A 266 -9.66 6.41 -1.28
N PHE A 267 -9.46 6.77 -0.01
CA PHE A 267 -8.69 7.98 0.35
C PHE A 267 -7.20 7.70 0.50
N GLY A 268 -6.81 6.47 0.88
CA GLY A 268 -5.44 6.04 1.06
C GLY A 268 -4.52 6.30 -0.14
N PRO A 269 -4.91 6.00 -1.40
CA PRO A 269 -4.09 6.27 -2.57
C PRO A 269 -3.72 7.75 -2.73
N PHE A 270 -4.64 8.67 -2.41
CA PHE A 270 -4.38 10.10 -2.52
C PHE A 270 -3.47 10.58 -1.39
N LEU A 271 -3.62 10.05 -0.17
CA LEU A 271 -2.70 10.31 0.94
C LEU A 271 -1.27 9.84 0.60
N ALA A 272 -1.15 8.63 0.07
CA ALA A 272 0.14 8.05 -0.31
C ALA A 272 0.81 8.86 -1.44
N LEU A 273 0.05 9.25 -2.46
CA LEU A 273 0.57 10.05 -3.58
C LEU A 273 1.01 11.44 -3.12
N ALA A 274 0.16 12.14 -2.35
CA ALA A 274 0.49 13.46 -1.83
C ALA A 274 1.74 13.43 -0.94
N ALA A 275 1.84 12.41 -0.08
CA ALA A 275 3.02 12.21 0.77
C ALA A 275 4.28 11.92 -0.05
N ALA A 276 4.20 11.09 -1.09
CA ALA A 276 5.33 10.78 -1.96
C ALA A 276 5.84 12.01 -2.72
N VAL A 277 4.93 12.83 -3.25
CA VAL A 277 5.31 14.08 -3.94
C VAL A 277 5.98 15.06 -2.96
N LEU A 278 5.43 15.23 -1.76
CA LEU A 278 6.01 16.13 -0.76
C LEU A 278 7.34 15.61 -0.21
N ALA A 279 7.49 14.31 -0.03
CA ALA A 279 8.74 13.72 0.43
C ALA A 279 9.90 14.09 -0.50
N VAL A 280 9.73 14.03 -1.82
CA VAL A 280 10.76 14.40 -2.80
C VAL A 280 11.23 15.86 -2.65
N HIS A 281 10.35 16.78 -2.21
CA HIS A 281 10.70 18.19 -2.02
C HIS A 281 11.38 18.48 -0.68
N VAL A 282 11.24 17.58 0.29
CA VAL A 282 11.72 17.79 1.70
C VAL A 282 12.86 16.84 2.05
N TRP A 283 13.27 16.01 1.11
CA TRP A 283 14.41 15.13 1.32
C TRP A 283 15.65 15.91 1.75
N PRO A 284 16.35 15.43 2.81
CA PRO A 284 17.54 16.10 3.35
C PRO A 284 18.71 16.15 2.37
#